data_ae8b1f861a5a88e781706223bf36ac6d
#
_entry.id   ae8b1f861a5a88e781706223bf36ac6d
#
_cell.length_a   1.000
_cell.length_b   1.000
_cell.length_c   1.000
_cell.angle_alpha   90.00
_cell.angle_beta   90.00
_cell.angle_gamma   90.00
#
_symmetry.space_group_name_H-M   'P 1'
#
loop_
_entity.id
_entity.type
_entity.pdbx_description
1 polymer ?
#
loop_
_entity_poly.entity_id
_entity_poly.type
_entity_poly.pdbx_seq_one_letter_code
_entity_poly.pdbx_strand_id
1 'polypeptide(L)'
;MRRIGRALGYTIIAVILGLMSGTTGEAAVKPLKVFILAGQSNMQGHAKVSTFDSMADDPRTAPILKSMLDADGGPRVCEKVWISSVGCLGDAYSDLREKTGKLTVGFGASPEKIGPEFTFGIEMERMLGEPILIIKTSWGGRSLHTDFRPPSAGPYVWSDYELTKCKRRGDNLEKIKAEKVEATGLFYRHMIEHVRKVLADIKRVVPGYDPAQGYELAGFVWFQGFNDMVSDWTYEKRMLPGGYDPYGRLLVDFIRDVRKDLSAPKLPFVVGVMGIDGVNVGPPQLYFRQAQAAPASLPEFKGNVVAVQTAPYWDDDLATLHERLEKLNHRMEREAKEHPALSAGAKAIAREKAIAEHFTPEELKRLKGVSNGGYHYLGAAKILAPIGVAMATAMKQLLETKPPDP
;
A
#
# COMPACT_ATOMS: atom_id res chain seq x y z
N MET A 1 -86.86 -62.49 -12.16
CA MET A 1 -86.42 -62.67 -10.77
C MET A 1 -84.92 -62.75 -10.72
N ARG A 2 -84.26 -61.64 -10.49
CA ARG A 2 -82.79 -61.58 -10.22
C ARG A 2 -82.45 -60.46 -9.26
N ARG A 3 -81.96 -60.84 -8.08
CA ARG A 3 -81.53 -59.92 -7.05
C ARG A 3 -80.19 -59.31 -7.45
N ILE A 4 -80.09 -58.02 -7.36
CA ILE A 4 -78.87 -57.24 -7.56
C ILE A 4 -78.27 -56.92 -6.18
N GLY A 5 -77.11 -57.52 -5.89
CA GLY A 5 -76.34 -57.25 -4.69
C GLY A 5 -75.46 -56.00 -4.91
N ARG A 6 -75.60 -55.05 -3.98
CA ARG A 6 -74.70 -53.88 -3.92
C ARG A 6 -73.44 -54.21 -3.09
N ALA A 7 -72.27 -54.11 -3.69
CA ALA A 7 -70.99 -54.21 -3.01
C ALA A 7 -70.58 -52.78 -2.62
N LEU A 8 -70.36 -52.53 -1.34
CA LEU A 8 -69.74 -51.31 -0.82
C LEU A 8 -68.24 -51.49 -0.95
N GLY A 9 -67.62 -50.63 -1.78
CA GLY A 9 -66.17 -50.51 -1.84
C GLY A 9 -65.66 -49.48 -0.82
N TYR A 10 -64.84 -49.90 0.12
CA TYR A 10 -64.11 -48.97 1.04
C TYR A 10 -62.82 -48.56 0.36
N THR A 11 -62.73 -47.24 0.05
CA THR A 11 -61.48 -46.63 -0.45
C THR A 11 -60.63 -46.27 0.75
N ILE A 12 -59.52 -46.95 0.94
CA ILE A 12 -58.48 -46.62 1.91
C ILE A 12 -57.64 -45.50 1.32
N ILE A 13 -57.75 -44.30 1.84
CA ILE A 13 -56.85 -43.20 1.52
C ILE A 13 -55.60 -43.35 2.40
N ALA A 14 -54.49 -43.79 1.81
CA ALA A 14 -53.18 -43.78 2.46
C ALA A 14 -52.61 -42.35 2.41
N VAL A 15 -52.60 -41.67 3.56
CA VAL A 15 -51.92 -40.41 3.74
C VAL A 15 -50.44 -40.72 3.88
N ILE A 16 -49.65 -40.45 2.81
CA ILE A 16 -48.20 -40.50 2.85
C ILE A 16 -47.75 -39.15 3.48
N LEU A 17 -47.42 -39.17 4.78
CA LEU A 17 -46.65 -38.10 5.39
C LEU A 17 -45.21 -38.14 4.83
N GLY A 18 -44.92 -37.32 3.82
CA GLY A 18 -43.55 -37.07 3.36
C GLY A 18 -42.81 -36.29 4.45
N LEU A 19 -41.92 -36.94 5.19
CA LEU A 19 -40.88 -36.33 5.98
C LEU A 19 -39.96 -35.56 5.01
N MET A 20 -40.22 -34.27 4.84
CA MET A 20 -39.22 -33.34 4.27
C MET A 20 -38.09 -33.21 5.28
N SER A 21 -37.07 -34.03 5.16
CA SER A 21 -35.77 -33.81 5.76
C SER A 21 -35.22 -32.55 5.12
N GLY A 22 -35.49 -31.40 5.73
CA GLY A 22 -34.82 -30.13 5.41
C GLY A 22 -33.36 -30.32 5.78
N THR A 23 -32.52 -30.65 4.80
CA THR A 23 -31.09 -30.41 4.93
C THR A 23 -30.91 -28.91 5.03
N THR A 24 -30.75 -28.40 6.27
CA THR A 24 -30.17 -27.11 6.49
C THR A 24 -28.78 -27.20 5.89
N GLY A 25 -28.64 -26.75 4.66
CA GLY A 25 -27.33 -26.62 4.04
C GLY A 25 -26.52 -25.69 4.94
N GLU A 26 -25.60 -26.25 5.68
CA GLU A 26 -24.57 -25.49 6.40
C GLU A 26 -23.92 -24.60 5.35
N ALA A 27 -24.09 -23.29 5.47
CA ALA A 27 -23.49 -22.35 4.53
C ALA A 27 -21.99 -22.64 4.52
N ALA A 28 -21.47 -23.05 3.36
CA ALA A 28 -20.05 -23.39 3.23
C ALA A 28 -19.20 -22.25 3.80
N VAL A 29 -18.39 -22.59 4.80
CA VAL A 29 -17.53 -21.60 5.47
C VAL A 29 -16.55 -21.08 4.43
N LYS A 30 -16.63 -19.77 4.16
CA LYS A 30 -15.77 -19.14 3.15
C LYS A 30 -14.32 -19.05 3.65
N PRO A 31 -13.33 -19.26 2.78
CA PRO A 31 -11.92 -19.09 3.16
C PRO A 31 -11.62 -17.64 3.54
N LEU A 32 -10.74 -17.45 4.53
CA LEU A 32 -10.27 -16.12 4.93
C LEU A 32 -9.52 -15.46 3.77
N LYS A 33 -9.96 -14.28 3.34
CA LYS A 33 -9.26 -13.54 2.30
C LYS A 33 -8.03 -12.84 2.85
N VAL A 34 -6.89 -13.09 2.21
CA VAL A 34 -5.59 -12.52 2.58
C VAL A 34 -5.12 -11.59 1.48
N PHE A 35 -4.81 -10.34 1.86
CA PHE A 35 -4.24 -9.32 0.99
C PHE A 35 -2.81 -9.01 1.41
N ILE A 36 -1.88 -8.98 0.45
CA ILE A 36 -0.49 -8.63 0.69
C ILE A 36 -0.27 -7.20 0.19
N LEU A 37 0.25 -6.33 1.06
CA LEU A 37 0.58 -4.95 0.73
C LEU A 37 2.09 -4.76 0.87
N ALA A 38 2.79 -4.53 -0.23
CA ALA A 38 4.24 -4.45 -0.23
C ALA A 38 4.76 -3.18 -0.91
N GLY A 39 5.94 -2.72 -0.50
CA GLY A 39 6.57 -1.56 -1.10
C GLY A 39 7.60 -0.87 -0.22
N GLN A 40 7.82 0.41 -0.48
CA GLN A 40 8.75 1.24 0.28
C GLN A 40 8.03 2.23 1.22
N SER A 41 8.67 3.35 1.56
CA SER A 41 8.16 4.34 2.50
C SER A 41 6.73 4.84 2.21
N ASN A 42 6.31 4.91 0.96
CA ASN A 42 4.94 5.32 0.60
C ASN A 42 3.91 4.23 0.92
N MET A 43 4.27 2.95 0.83
CA MET A 43 3.47 1.85 1.37
C MET A 43 3.60 1.78 2.90
N GLN A 44 4.80 2.03 3.45
CA GLN A 44 4.98 2.11 4.90
C GLN A 44 4.03 3.13 5.53
N GLY A 45 3.93 4.32 4.93
CA GLY A 45 2.94 5.33 5.27
C GLY A 45 3.44 6.37 6.27
N HIS A 46 3.34 7.64 5.89
CA HIS A 46 3.87 8.75 6.66
C HIS A 46 2.84 9.83 7.03
N ALA A 47 1.54 9.59 6.80
CA ALA A 47 0.51 10.54 7.20
C ALA A 47 0.22 10.43 8.71
N LYS A 48 0.47 11.51 9.45
CA LYS A 48 0.12 11.58 10.87
C LYS A 48 -1.38 11.71 11.07
N VAL A 49 -1.89 11.12 12.16
CA VAL A 49 -3.29 11.29 12.61
C VAL A 49 -3.65 12.78 12.76
N SER A 50 -2.72 13.62 13.20
CA SER A 50 -2.91 15.07 13.32
C SER A 50 -3.26 15.77 12.00
N THR A 51 -3.12 15.10 10.84
CA THR A 51 -3.51 15.64 9.53
C THR A 51 -4.93 15.26 9.11
N PHE A 52 -5.65 14.48 9.91
CA PHE A 52 -7.02 14.01 9.59
C PHE A 52 -8.00 15.18 9.46
N ASP A 53 -7.93 16.17 10.33
CA ASP A 53 -8.84 17.33 10.32
C ASP A 53 -8.82 18.07 8.96
N SER A 54 -7.68 18.06 8.26
CA SER A 54 -7.56 18.69 6.94
C SER A 54 -8.41 18.02 5.85
N MET A 55 -8.94 16.83 6.11
CA MET A 55 -9.81 16.10 5.19
C MET A 55 -11.27 16.57 5.27
N ALA A 56 -11.67 17.19 6.38
CA ALA A 56 -13.07 17.58 6.64
C ALA A 56 -13.57 18.68 5.69
N ASP A 57 -12.67 19.60 5.34
CA ASP A 57 -12.99 20.78 4.51
C ASP A 57 -13.04 20.45 2.99
N ASP A 58 -12.64 19.26 2.56
CA ASP A 58 -12.66 18.83 1.15
C ASP A 58 -13.77 17.79 0.92
N PRO A 59 -14.80 18.09 0.09
CA PRO A 59 -15.92 17.19 -0.16
C PRO A 59 -15.50 15.83 -0.76
N ARG A 60 -14.32 15.73 -1.35
CA ARG A 60 -13.78 14.46 -1.88
C ARG A 60 -13.22 13.57 -0.76
N THR A 61 -12.72 14.16 0.32
CA THR A 61 -12.06 13.43 1.42
C THR A 61 -12.88 13.36 2.70
N ALA A 62 -13.84 14.26 2.91
CA ALA A 62 -14.71 14.23 4.08
C ALA A 62 -15.48 12.89 4.28
N PRO A 63 -16.03 12.23 3.23
CA PRO A 63 -16.64 10.91 3.39
C PRO A 63 -15.62 9.83 3.78
N ILE A 64 -14.38 9.93 3.29
CA ILE A 64 -13.31 9.00 3.64
C ILE A 64 -12.94 9.20 5.11
N LEU A 65 -12.76 10.46 5.56
CA LEU A 65 -12.50 10.78 6.96
C LEU A 65 -13.58 10.17 7.87
N LYS A 66 -14.85 10.32 7.51
CA LYS A 66 -15.95 9.72 8.28
C LYS A 66 -15.81 8.21 8.43
N SER A 67 -15.32 7.50 7.43
CA SER A 67 -15.07 6.05 7.51
C SER A 67 -13.85 5.68 8.35
N MET A 68 -12.92 6.61 8.54
CA MET A 68 -11.68 6.43 9.31
C MET A 68 -11.87 6.68 10.82
N LEU A 69 -12.99 7.27 11.22
CA LEU A 69 -13.31 7.61 12.61
C LEU A 69 -14.36 6.65 13.18
N ASP A 70 -14.32 6.46 14.50
CA ASP A 70 -15.36 5.80 15.28
C ASP A 70 -16.47 6.78 15.68
N ALA A 71 -17.43 6.30 16.48
CA ALA A 71 -18.56 7.09 16.95
C ALA A 71 -18.16 8.25 17.88
N ASP A 72 -17.04 8.13 18.57
CA ASP A 72 -16.53 9.13 19.51
C ASP A 72 -15.57 10.13 18.82
N GLY A 73 -15.36 9.97 17.50
CA GLY A 73 -14.47 10.82 16.71
C GLY A 73 -13.00 10.44 16.79
N GLY A 74 -12.66 9.34 17.45
CA GLY A 74 -11.32 8.76 17.48
C GLY A 74 -11.02 7.93 16.24
N PRO A 75 -9.76 7.52 16.05
CA PRO A 75 -9.41 6.61 14.95
C PRO A 75 -10.12 5.27 15.08
N ARG A 76 -10.81 4.86 14.01
CA ARG A 76 -11.54 3.59 13.94
C ARG A 76 -10.61 2.39 14.19
N VAL A 77 -11.10 1.41 14.95
CA VAL A 77 -10.58 0.05 15.02
C VAL A 77 -11.48 -0.86 14.18
N CYS A 78 -10.93 -1.48 13.14
CA CYS A 78 -11.70 -2.38 12.26
C CYS A 78 -11.93 -3.72 12.94
N GLU A 79 -13.20 -4.09 13.17
CA GLU A 79 -13.54 -5.32 13.92
C GLU A 79 -13.25 -6.60 13.13
N LYS A 80 -13.32 -6.55 11.80
CA LYS A 80 -13.16 -7.70 10.89
C LYS A 80 -11.89 -7.65 10.04
N VAL A 81 -10.99 -6.70 10.31
CA VAL A 81 -9.72 -6.59 9.58
C VAL A 81 -8.56 -6.79 10.54
N TRP A 82 -7.78 -7.83 10.31
CA TRP A 82 -6.52 -8.06 11.02
C TRP A 82 -5.35 -7.71 10.14
N ILE A 83 -4.25 -7.34 10.76
CA ILE A 83 -3.02 -7.00 10.06
C ILE A 83 -1.80 -7.58 10.78
N SER A 84 -0.88 -8.13 9.99
CA SER A 84 0.49 -8.37 10.38
C SER A 84 1.39 -7.48 9.53
N SER A 85 2.23 -6.68 10.16
CA SER A 85 3.09 -5.71 9.47
C SER A 85 4.53 -5.79 9.95
N VAL A 86 5.47 -5.77 9.02
CA VAL A 86 6.90 -5.59 9.27
C VAL A 86 7.41 -4.32 8.59
N GLY A 87 8.47 -3.71 9.16
CA GLY A 87 9.06 -2.49 8.64
C GLY A 87 8.35 -1.20 9.06
N CYS A 88 7.49 -1.23 10.09
CA CYS A 88 6.68 -0.08 10.52
C CYS A 88 6.92 0.36 11.98
N LEU A 89 7.91 -0.19 12.68
CA LEU A 89 8.14 0.07 14.10
C LEU A 89 9.26 1.07 14.38
N GLY A 90 9.56 1.96 13.47
CA GLY A 90 10.57 2.99 13.64
C GLY A 90 11.26 3.38 12.35
N ASP A 91 12.26 4.25 12.45
CA ASP A 91 13.02 4.78 11.32
C ASP A 91 14.16 3.84 10.84
N ALA A 92 14.29 2.65 11.44
CA ALA A 92 15.29 1.67 11.04
C ALA A 92 14.92 1.03 9.70
N TYR A 93 15.71 1.30 8.66
CA TYR A 93 15.52 0.79 7.30
C TYR A 93 15.53 -0.73 7.17
N SER A 94 15.98 -1.45 8.19
CA SER A 94 16.08 -2.92 8.23
C SER A 94 15.21 -3.53 9.33
N ASP A 95 14.22 -2.79 9.86
CA ASP A 95 13.38 -3.29 10.94
C ASP A 95 12.51 -4.47 10.47
N LEU A 96 12.77 -5.65 11.05
CA LEU A 96 12.02 -6.88 10.80
C LEU A 96 11.07 -7.23 11.96
N ARG A 97 10.91 -6.32 12.93
CA ARG A 97 9.97 -6.53 14.03
C ARG A 97 8.54 -6.52 13.49
N GLU A 98 7.79 -7.48 13.92
CA GLU A 98 6.40 -7.64 13.52
C GLU A 98 5.46 -6.93 14.49
N LYS A 99 4.49 -6.22 13.96
CA LYS A 99 3.33 -5.70 14.67
C LYS A 99 2.08 -6.38 14.15
N THR A 100 1.24 -6.91 15.05
CA THR A 100 -0.02 -7.58 14.70
C THR A 100 -1.19 -7.00 15.48
N GLY A 101 -2.40 -7.18 14.97
CA GLY A 101 -3.64 -6.80 15.65
C GLY A 101 -4.79 -6.51 14.70
N LYS A 102 -5.87 -5.96 15.25
CA LYS A 102 -6.94 -5.37 14.45
C LYS A 102 -6.43 -4.11 13.76
N LEU A 103 -6.84 -3.90 12.51
CA LEU A 103 -6.43 -2.73 11.75
C LEU A 103 -6.95 -1.44 12.39
N THR A 104 -6.05 -0.52 12.64
CA THR A 104 -6.29 0.84 13.12
C THR A 104 -5.09 1.71 12.74
N VAL A 105 -4.99 2.93 13.26
CA VAL A 105 -3.78 3.76 13.13
C VAL A 105 -2.55 3.12 13.76
N GLY A 106 -1.36 3.54 13.35
CA GLY A 106 -0.10 3.07 13.90
C GLY A 106 0.47 1.82 13.22
N PHE A 107 -0.06 1.44 12.05
CA PHE A 107 0.58 0.54 11.11
C PHE A 107 1.30 1.28 9.97
N GLY A 108 1.39 2.62 10.05
CA GLY A 108 2.31 3.44 9.29
C GLY A 108 3.75 3.36 9.80
N ALA A 109 4.61 4.28 9.38
CA ALA A 109 6.05 4.31 9.75
C ALA A 109 6.31 4.54 11.26
N SER A 110 5.31 4.97 12.02
CA SER A 110 5.35 5.12 13.47
C SER A 110 3.94 5.01 14.07
N PRO A 111 3.81 4.90 15.43
CA PRO A 111 2.52 4.67 16.07
C PRO A 111 1.43 5.72 15.79
N GLU A 112 1.81 6.94 15.44
CA GLU A 112 0.90 8.03 15.12
C GLU A 112 0.63 8.20 13.61
N LYS A 113 1.08 7.26 12.78
CA LYS A 113 0.99 7.36 11.32
C LYS A 113 0.13 6.26 10.72
N ILE A 114 -0.41 6.57 9.55
CA ILE A 114 -1.06 5.64 8.63
C ILE A 114 -0.35 5.64 7.29
N GLY A 115 -0.51 4.56 6.56
CA GLY A 115 -0.28 4.45 5.12
C GLY A 115 -1.57 4.07 4.39
N PRO A 116 -1.45 3.64 3.12
CA PRO A 116 -2.60 3.19 2.33
C PRO A 116 -3.34 2.00 2.94
N GLU A 117 -2.69 1.19 3.78
CA GLU A 117 -3.27 -0.01 4.40
C GLU A 117 -4.54 0.30 5.20
N PHE A 118 -4.60 1.48 5.85
CA PHE A 118 -5.70 1.80 6.75
C PHE A 118 -7.03 1.92 5.98
N THR A 119 -7.07 2.76 4.96
CA THR A 119 -8.28 2.93 4.14
C THR A 119 -8.48 1.79 3.15
N PHE A 120 -7.41 1.12 2.69
CA PHE A 120 -7.54 -0.12 1.93
C PHE A 120 -8.32 -1.17 2.73
N GLY A 121 -7.96 -1.41 3.99
CA GLY A 121 -8.63 -2.39 4.83
C GLY A 121 -10.07 -2.02 5.15
N ILE A 122 -10.35 -0.76 5.49
CA ILE A 122 -11.70 -0.25 5.72
C ILE A 122 -12.60 -0.48 4.50
N GLU A 123 -12.12 -0.12 3.31
CA GLU A 123 -12.89 -0.27 2.08
C GLU A 123 -13.07 -1.72 1.65
N MET A 124 -12.05 -2.56 1.82
CA MET A 124 -12.18 -3.99 1.53
C MET A 124 -13.18 -4.66 2.48
N GLU A 125 -13.14 -4.35 3.78
CA GLU A 125 -14.14 -4.81 4.76
C GLU A 125 -15.57 -4.41 4.32
N ARG A 126 -15.74 -3.14 3.95
CA ARG A 126 -17.04 -2.61 3.50
C ARG A 126 -17.56 -3.31 2.23
N MET A 127 -16.68 -3.52 1.24
CA MET A 127 -17.07 -4.09 -0.06
C MET A 127 -17.25 -5.61 -0.03
N LEU A 128 -16.54 -6.32 0.83
CA LEU A 128 -16.62 -7.79 0.92
C LEU A 128 -17.64 -8.25 1.98
N GLY A 129 -17.84 -7.46 3.04
CA GLY A 129 -18.73 -7.79 4.16
C GLY A 129 -18.25 -8.96 5.04
N GLU A 130 -17.02 -9.43 4.82
CA GLU A 130 -16.42 -10.60 5.48
C GLU A 130 -15.06 -10.27 6.12
N PRO A 131 -14.58 -11.08 7.08
CA PRO A 131 -13.27 -10.89 7.69
C PRO A 131 -12.14 -11.00 6.67
N ILE A 132 -11.09 -10.17 6.84
CA ILE A 132 -9.89 -10.18 6.00
C ILE A 132 -8.63 -10.11 6.84
N LEU A 133 -7.53 -10.63 6.29
CA LEU A 133 -6.18 -10.48 6.82
C LEU A 133 -5.33 -9.67 5.84
N ILE A 134 -4.67 -8.64 6.34
CA ILE A 134 -3.64 -7.89 5.62
C ILE A 134 -2.27 -8.34 6.09
N ILE A 135 -1.38 -8.69 5.16
CA ILE A 135 0.04 -8.91 5.43
C ILE A 135 0.80 -7.78 4.78
N LYS A 136 1.35 -6.88 5.60
CA LYS A 136 2.05 -5.70 5.12
C LYS A 136 3.56 -5.86 5.27
N THR A 137 4.29 -5.63 4.17
CA THR A 137 5.75 -5.72 4.10
C THR A 137 6.29 -4.47 3.41
N SER A 138 6.83 -3.53 4.18
CA SER A 138 7.23 -2.24 3.63
C SER A 138 8.39 -1.63 4.39
N TRP A 139 9.41 -1.17 3.66
CA TRP A 139 10.61 -0.57 4.24
C TRP A 139 11.01 0.69 3.48
N GLY A 140 11.29 1.76 4.21
CA GLY A 140 11.74 3.02 3.64
C GLY A 140 13.06 2.88 2.86
N GLY A 141 13.24 3.70 1.83
CA GLY A 141 14.50 3.78 1.10
C GLY A 141 14.84 2.57 0.22
N ARG A 142 13.90 1.63 -0.03
CA ARG A 142 14.18 0.40 -0.78
C ARG A 142 13.78 0.50 -2.24
N SER A 143 14.68 0.01 -3.12
CA SER A 143 14.52 -0.01 -4.56
C SER A 143 14.04 -1.38 -5.06
N LEU A 144 13.37 -1.40 -6.21
CA LEU A 144 13.09 -2.65 -6.93
C LEU A 144 14.38 -3.18 -7.58
N HIS A 145 15.20 -2.28 -8.10
CA HIS A 145 16.42 -2.61 -8.82
C HIS A 145 17.42 -3.43 -8.01
N THR A 146 17.53 -3.15 -6.72
CA THR A 146 18.47 -3.85 -5.81
C THR A 146 17.73 -4.62 -4.72
N ASP A 147 16.99 -3.90 -3.86
CA ASP A 147 16.49 -4.42 -2.58
C ASP A 147 15.39 -5.47 -2.77
N PHE A 148 14.41 -5.18 -3.62
CA PHE A 148 13.31 -6.10 -3.98
C PHE A 148 13.56 -6.83 -5.29
N ARG A 149 14.82 -6.89 -5.77
CA ARG A 149 15.14 -7.55 -7.04
C ARG A 149 14.64 -8.98 -7.03
N PRO A 150 13.77 -9.35 -8.01
CA PRO A 150 13.20 -10.70 -8.07
C PRO A 150 14.27 -11.74 -8.49
N PRO A 151 14.19 -12.98 -8.01
CA PRO A 151 15.18 -14.01 -8.29
C PRO A 151 15.41 -14.27 -9.78
N SER A 152 14.36 -14.25 -10.61
CA SER A 152 14.44 -14.50 -12.05
C SER A 152 15.20 -13.41 -12.81
N ALA A 153 15.30 -12.20 -12.26
CA ALA A 153 16.11 -11.12 -12.83
C ALA A 153 17.64 -11.35 -12.67
N GLY A 154 18.03 -12.40 -11.92
CA GLY A 154 19.43 -12.75 -11.69
C GLY A 154 20.20 -11.73 -10.85
N PRO A 155 21.53 -11.83 -10.81
CA PRO A 155 22.39 -10.95 -10.02
C PRO A 155 22.31 -9.49 -10.49
N TYR A 156 22.75 -8.58 -9.63
CA TYR A 156 22.90 -7.18 -10.00
C TYR A 156 23.93 -7.02 -11.12
N VAL A 157 23.57 -6.28 -12.15
CA VAL A 157 24.46 -5.99 -13.28
C VAL A 157 24.90 -4.52 -13.20
N TRP A 158 26.21 -4.32 -13.03
CA TRP A 158 26.81 -2.99 -12.97
C TRP A 158 26.89 -2.38 -14.37
N SER A 159 26.45 -1.14 -14.50
CA SER A 159 26.69 -0.37 -15.73
C SER A 159 28.11 0.22 -15.73
N ASP A 160 28.64 0.51 -16.93
CA ASP A 160 29.92 1.22 -17.07
C ASP A 160 29.84 2.63 -16.44
N TYR A 161 28.68 3.24 -16.48
CA TYR A 161 28.43 4.53 -15.86
C TYR A 161 28.59 4.47 -14.34
N GLU A 162 27.97 3.48 -13.67
CA GLU A 162 28.13 3.28 -12.23
C GLU A 162 29.58 3.00 -11.84
N LEU A 163 30.24 2.09 -12.55
CA LEU A 163 31.66 1.76 -12.30
C LEU A 163 32.57 2.98 -12.48
N THR A 164 32.29 3.81 -13.49
CA THR A 164 33.04 5.06 -13.72
C THR A 164 32.82 6.06 -12.60
N LYS A 165 31.58 6.21 -12.14
CA LYS A 165 31.27 7.10 -10.98
C LYS A 165 32.00 6.64 -9.72
N CYS A 166 31.96 5.36 -9.39
CA CYS A 166 32.67 4.79 -8.24
C CYS A 166 34.19 5.08 -8.33
N LYS A 167 34.79 4.84 -9.50
CA LYS A 167 36.21 5.14 -9.71
C LYS A 167 36.54 6.61 -9.51
N ARG A 168 35.73 7.53 -10.07
CA ARG A 168 35.93 8.99 -9.92
C ARG A 168 35.83 9.46 -8.46
N ARG A 169 35.03 8.77 -7.65
CA ARG A 169 34.89 9.06 -6.21
C ARG A 169 36.01 8.44 -5.36
N GLY A 170 36.82 7.56 -5.93
CA GLY A 170 37.83 6.81 -5.20
C GLY A 170 37.24 5.70 -4.32
N ASP A 171 36.05 5.21 -4.67
CA ASP A 171 35.36 4.16 -3.91
C ASP A 171 36.12 2.83 -4.01
N ASN A 172 36.06 2.02 -2.94
CA ASN A 172 36.57 0.67 -2.96
C ASN A 172 35.57 -0.25 -3.69
N LEU A 173 35.86 -0.52 -4.97
CA LEU A 173 34.95 -1.27 -5.85
C LEU A 173 34.66 -2.70 -5.36
N GLU A 174 35.66 -3.40 -4.79
CA GLU A 174 35.45 -4.78 -4.32
C GLU A 174 34.49 -4.79 -3.13
N LYS A 175 34.66 -3.84 -2.19
CA LYS A 175 33.75 -3.69 -1.05
C LYS A 175 32.33 -3.36 -1.52
N ILE A 176 32.17 -2.37 -2.41
CA ILE A 176 30.84 -1.96 -2.91
C ILE A 176 30.15 -3.09 -3.67
N LYS A 177 30.90 -3.86 -4.46
CA LYS A 177 30.36 -5.02 -5.17
C LYS A 177 29.90 -6.11 -4.19
N ALA A 178 30.68 -6.40 -3.15
CA ALA A 178 30.28 -7.37 -2.13
C ALA A 178 29.01 -6.93 -1.39
N GLU A 179 28.94 -5.68 -0.93
CA GLU A 179 27.75 -5.11 -0.28
C GLU A 179 26.53 -5.16 -1.22
N LYS A 180 26.71 -4.91 -2.51
CA LYS A 180 25.64 -4.97 -3.50
C LYS A 180 25.11 -6.40 -3.70
N VAL A 181 25.98 -7.40 -3.69
CA VAL A 181 25.57 -8.81 -3.76
C VAL A 181 24.71 -9.19 -2.56
N GLU A 182 25.10 -8.80 -1.33
CA GLU A 182 24.33 -9.05 -0.12
C GLU A 182 22.98 -8.35 -0.14
N ALA A 183 22.92 -7.09 -0.58
CA ALA A 183 21.71 -6.29 -0.66
C ALA A 183 20.73 -6.76 -1.74
N THR A 184 21.24 -7.44 -2.78
CA THR A 184 20.43 -7.85 -3.94
C THR A 184 19.37 -8.87 -3.56
N GLY A 185 18.08 -8.48 -3.73
CA GLY A 185 16.92 -9.30 -3.42
C GLY A 185 16.69 -9.56 -1.93
N LEU A 186 17.42 -8.89 -1.03
CA LEU A 186 17.30 -9.12 0.41
C LEU A 186 15.87 -8.87 0.91
N PHE A 187 15.28 -7.73 0.51
CA PHE A 187 13.92 -7.36 0.94
C PHE A 187 12.83 -8.13 0.19
N TYR A 188 13.11 -8.61 -1.02
CA TYR A 188 12.24 -9.61 -1.67
C TYR A 188 12.15 -10.88 -0.82
N ARG A 189 13.30 -11.43 -0.37
CA ARG A 189 13.31 -12.62 0.51
C ARG A 189 12.59 -12.37 1.82
N HIS A 190 12.87 -11.26 2.51
CA HIS A 190 12.17 -10.91 3.76
C HIS A 190 10.66 -10.78 3.58
N MET A 191 10.20 -10.21 2.47
CA MET A 191 8.78 -10.12 2.13
C MET A 191 8.16 -11.52 2.01
N ILE A 192 8.74 -12.40 1.20
CA ILE A 192 8.22 -13.76 0.98
C ILE A 192 8.27 -14.59 2.27
N GLU A 193 9.35 -14.51 3.02
CA GLU A 193 9.51 -15.20 4.31
C GLU A 193 8.44 -14.74 5.32
N HIS A 194 8.20 -13.43 5.41
CA HIS A 194 7.17 -12.92 6.31
C HIS A 194 5.77 -13.39 5.91
N VAL A 195 5.43 -13.32 4.63
CA VAL A 195 4.14 -13.83 4.12
C VAL A 195 3.97 -15.30 4.48
N ARG A 196 4.97 -16.15 4.19
CA ARG A 196 4.94 -17.59 4.54
C ARG A 196 4.80 -17.83 6.03
N LYS A 197 5.52 -17.06 6.86
CA LYS A 197 5.43 -17.13 8.33
C LYS A 197 4.01 -16.88 8.83
N VAL A 198 3.34 -15.84 8.31
CA VAL A 198 1.97 -15.51 8.72
C VAL A 198 0.99 -16.57 8.24
N LEU A 199 1.12 -17.04 6.99
CA LEU A 199 0.23 -18.07 6.42
C LEU A 199 0.39 -19.44 7.11
N ALA A 200 1.57 -19.75 7.63
CA ALA A 200 1.81 -21.00 8.39
C ALA A 200 1.10 -21.01 9.76
N ASP A 201 0.84 -19.84 10.36
CA ASP A 201 0.15 -19.71 11.65
C ASP A 201 -0.73 -18.44 11.66
N ILE A 202 -1.84 -18.49 10.90
CA ILE A 202 -2.79 -17.39 10.79
C ILE A 202 -3.46 -17.09 12.15
N LYS A 203 -3.70 -18.12 12.97
CA LYS A 203 -4.39 -17.97 14.25
C LYS A 203 -3.64 -17.05 15.21
N ARG A 204 -2.33 -16.95 15.09
CA ARG A 204 -1.48 -16.01 15.83
C ARG A 204 -1.85 -14.54 15.58
N VAL A 205 -2.35 -14.22 14.35
CA VAL A 205 -2.74 -12.86 13.94
C VAL A 205 -4.25 -12.68 14.02
N VAL A 206 -5.01 -13.72 13.65
CA VAL A 206 -6.48 -13.75 13.63
C VAL A 206 -6.96 -14.79 14.65
N PRO A 207 -7.17 -14.41 15.92
CA PRO A 207 -7.47 -15.38 16.99
C PRO A 207 -8.68 -16.28 16.73
N GLY A 208 -9.68 -15.77 16.00
CA GLY A 208 -10.89 -16.51 15.62
C GLY A 208 -10.76 -17.36 14.35
N TYR A 209 -9.57 -17.44 13.75
CA TYR A 209 -9.38 -18.23 12.52
C TYR A 209 -9.54 -19.73 12.78
N ASP A 210 -10.39 -20.36 11.98
CA ASP A 210 -10.53 -21.81 11.96
C ASP A 210 -9.73 -22.38 10.77
N PRO A 211 -8.72 -23.24 11.01
CA PRO A 211 -7.97 -23.87 9.92
C PRO A 211 -8.84 -24.66 8.93
N ALA A 212 -10.01 -25.17 9.36
CA ALA A 212 -10.92 -25.88 8.48
C ALA A 212 -11.54 -24.99 7.39
N GLN A 213 -11.66 -23.66 7.62
CA GLN A 213 -12.14 -22.74 6.61
C GLN A 213 -11.10 -22.47 5.51
N GLY A 214 -9.81 -22.67 5.81
CA GLY A 214 -8.72 -22.34 4.91
C GLY A 214 -8.56 -20.83 4.68
N TYR A 215 -7.68 -20.46 3.76
CA TYR A 215 -7.50 -19.08 3.32
C TYR A 215 -7.35 -19.01 1.80
N GLU A 216 -7.62 -17.83 1.26
CA GLU A 216 -7.38 -17.46 -0.15
C GLU A 216 -6.43 -16.28 -0.20
N LEU A 217 -5.31 -16.41 -0.96
CA LEU A 217 -4.52 -15.24 -1.35
C LEU A 217 -5.33 -14.44 -2.37
N ALA A 218 -6.02 -13.41 -1.88
CA ALA A 218 -7.02 -12.67 -2.64
C ALA A 218 -6.43 -11.53 -3.48
N GLY A 219 -5.25 -11.02 -3.11
CA GLY A 219 -4.61 -9.98 -3.91
C GLY A 219 -3.28 -9.48 -3.35
N PHE A 220 -2.52 -8.83 -4.22
CA PHE A 220 -1.25 -8.20 -3.92
C PHE A 220 -1.27 -6.74 -4.36
N VAL A 221 -0.84 -5.83 -3.49
CA VAL A 221 -0.70 -4.40 -3.78
C VAL A 221 0.78 -4.04 -3.72
N TRP A 222 1.30 -3.45 -4.80
CA TRP A 222 2.67 -2.96 -4.88
C TRP A 222 2.70 -1.44 -4.93
N PHE A 223 3.33 -0.79 -3.95
CA PHE A 223 3.47 0.67 -3.93
C PHE A 223 4.91 1.06 -3.58
N GLN A 224 5.76 1.06 -4.60
CA GLN A 224 7.20 1.31 -4.53
C GLN A 224 7.62 2.09 -5.78
N GLY A 225 8.69 2.89 -5.71
CA GLY A 225 9.25 3.49 -6.93
C GLY A 225 10.14 4.71 -6.69
N PHE A 226 9.97 5.48 -5.61
CA PHE A 226 10.70 6.74 -5.44
C PHE A 226 12.21 6.56 -5.52
N ASN A 227 12.77 5.55 -4.85
CA ASN A 227 14.21 5.32 -4.83
C ASN A 227 14.77 4.93 -6.20
N ASP A 228 13.99 4.21 -7.01
CA ASP A 228 14.35 3.91 -8.39
C ASP A 228 14.26 5.16 -9.27
N MET A 229 13.18 5.95 -9.14
CA MET A 229 12.95 7.14 -9.95
C MET A 229 14.07 8.19 -9.77
N VAL A 230 14.53 8.41 -8.53
CA VAL A 230 15.56 9.44 -8.28
C VAL A 230 16.99 8.95 -8.55
N SER A 231 17.18 7.64 -8.74
CA SER A 231 18.52 7.06 -8.95
C SER A 231 19.06 7.35 -10.35
N ASP A 232 19.87 8.39 -10.46
CA ASP A 232 20.64 8.67 -11.68
C ASP A 232 21.81 7.69 -11.88
N TRP A 233 22.19 6.94 -10.84
CA TRP A 233 23.19 5.90 -10.90
C TRP A 233 22.69 4.68 -11.67
N THR A 234 21.51 4.22 -11.29
CA THR A 234 20.91 3.03 -11.88
C THR A 234 20.25 3.31 -13.23
N TYR A 235 19.67 4.50 -13.39
CA TYR A 235 18.92 4.88 -14.58
C TYR A 235 19.53 6.12 -15.22
N GLU A 236 20.72 5.97 -15.82
CA GLU A 236 21.46 7.08 -16.45
C GLU A 236 20.66 7.82 -17.53
N LYS A 237 19.78 7.09 -18.24
CA LYS A 237 18.92 7.61 -19.31
C LYS A 237 17.54 8.04 -18.83
N ARG A 238 17.34 8.23 -17.54
CA ARG A 238 16.02 8.53 -16.93
C ARG A 238 15.31 9.75 -17.49
N MET A 239 16.04 10.67 -18.10
CA MET A 239 15.50 11.87 -18.74
C MET A 239 15.05 11.64 -20.18
N LEU A 240 15.20 10.43 -20.72
CA LEU A 240 14.84 10.05 -22.08
C LEU A 240 13.70 9.03 -22.11
N PRO A 241 12.88 9.00 -23.19
CA PRO A 241 11.88 7.95 -23.38
C PRO A 241 12.53 6.55 -23.29
N GLY A 242 11.87 5.63 -22.58
CA GLY A 242 12.39 4.28 -22.36
C GLY A 242 13.52 4.18 -21.33
N GLY A 243 13.97 5.29 -20.74
CA GLY A 243 15.05 5.28 -19.74
C GLY A 243 14.75 4.46 -18.48
N TYR A 244 13.48 4.20 -18.20
CA TYR A 244 13.01 3.32 -17.12
C TYR A 244 12.47 1.97 -17.58
N ASP A 245 12.63 1.58 -18.83
CA ASP A 245 12.24 0.24 -19.29
C ASP A 245 12.84 -0.89 -18.44
N PRO A 246 14.11 -0.77 -17.94
CA PRO A 246 14.65 -1.77 -17.02
C PRO A 246 13.81 -1.94 -15.74
N TYR A 247 13.24 -0.86 -15.19
CA TYR A 247 12.33 -0.93 -14.05
C TYR A 247 11.04 -1.70 -14.42
N GLY A 248 10.44 -1.38 -15.56
CA GLY A 248 9.23 -2.06 -16.05
C GLY A 248 9.46 -3.57 -16.22
N ARG A 249 10.60 -3.99 -16.78
CA ARG A 249 10.98 -5.41 -16.90
C ARG A 249 11.15 -6.08 -15.53
N LEU A 250 11.84 -5.44 -14.60
CA LEU A 250 11.99 -5.95 -13.23
C LEU A 250 10.65 -6.11 -12.52
N LEU A 251 9.70 -5.19 -12.76
CA LEU A 251 8.37 -5.29 -12.17
C LEU A 251 7.56 -6.46 -12.74
N VAL A 252 7.73 -6.76 -14.04
CA VAL A 252 7.17 -7.96 -14.67
C VAL A 252 7.72 -9.22 -14.02
N ASP A 253 9.04 -9.31 -13.88
CA ASP A 253 9.69 -10.46 -13.24
C ASP A 253 9.29 -10.58 -11.76
N PHE A 254 9.16 -9.45 -11.04
CA PHE A 254 8.67 -9.42 -9.66
C PHE A 254 7.26 -10.01 -9.54
N ILE A 255 6.32 -9.64 -10.41
CA ILE A 255 4.96 -10.18 -10.41
C ILE A 255 4.97 -11.70 -10.65
N ARG A 256 5.77 -12.16 -11.62
CA ARG A 256 5.91 -13.60 -11.94
C ARG A 256 6.49 -14.38 -10.75
N ASP A 257 7.58 -13.87 -10.17
CA ASP A 257 8.27 -14.55 -9.07
C ASP A 257 7.41 -14.58 -7.79
N VAL A 258 6.73 -13.50 -7.45
CA VAL A 258 5.79 -13.48 -6.32
C VAL A 258 4.69 -14.55 -6.50
N ARG A 259 4.09 -14.63 -7.70
CA ARG A 259 3.08 -15.65 -8.01
C ARG A 259 3.62 -17.06 -7.90
N LYS A 260 4.83 -17.29 -8.37
CA LYS A 260 5.52 -18.59 -8.27
C LYS A 260 5.84 -18.94 -6.82
N ASP A 261 6.48 -18.03 -6.08
CA ASP A 261 6.96 -18.29 -4.73
C ASP A 261 5.82 -18.45 -3.71
N LEU A 262 4.67 -17.85 -3.97
CA LEU A 262 3.47 -18.01 -3.17
C LEU A 262 2.52 -19.10 -3.71
N SER A 263 2.90 -19.84 -4.76
CA SER A 263 2.06 -20.86 -5.40
C SER A 263 0.67 -20.34 -5.80
N ALA A 264 0.61 -19.07 -6.22
CA ALA A 264 -0.62 -18.36 -6.56
C ALA A 264 -0.54 -17.77 -7.99
N PRO A 265 -0.57 -18.60 -9.06
CA PRO A 265 -0.27 -18.18 -10.44
C PRO A 265 -1.25 -17.13 -10.99
N LYS A 266 -2.46 -17.05 -10.44
CA LYS A 266 -3.50 -16.09 -10.84
C LYS A 266 -3.70 -14.97 -9.80
N LEU A 267 -2.78 -14.77 -8.84
CA LEU A 267 -2.90 -13.75 -7.80
C LEU A 267 -3.14 -12.37 -8.44
N PRO A 268 -4.26 -11.68 -8.12
CA PRO A 268 -4.50 -10.33 -8.60
C PRO A 268 -3.45 -9.35 -8.09
N PHE A 269 -3.01 -8.43 -8.97
CA PHE A 269 -2.03 -7.40 -8.63
C PHE A 269 -2.55 -6.00 -8.88
N VAL A 270 -2.41 -5.13 -7.90
CA VAL A 270 -2.60 -3.69 -8.02
C VAL A 270 -1.24 -3.01 -7.91
N VAL A 271 -0.84 -2.29 -8.94
CA VAL A 271 0.39 -1.47 -8.95
C VAL A 271 0.02 -0.02 -8.71
N GLY A 272 0.42 0.54 -7.58
CA GLY A 272 0.31 1.98 -7.31
C GLY A 272 1.35 2.75 -8.13
N VAL A 273 0.90 3.44 -9.16
CA VAL A 273 1.75 4.33 -9.98
C VAL A 273 2.01 5.61 -9.22
N MET A 274 3.27 5.94 -8.99
CA MET A 274 3.67 7.08 -8.19
C MET A 274 3.15 8.41 -8.74
N GLY A 275 2.55 9.21 -7.85
CA GLY A 275 1.85 10.45 -8.21
C GLY A 275 2.42 11.72 -7.59
N ILE A 276 3.61 11.66 -6.96
CA ILE A 276 4.29 12.82 -6.41
C ILE A 276 4.47 13.87 -7.50
N ASP A 277 4.26 15.13 -7.20
CA ASP A 277 4.27 16.30 -8.10
C ASP A 277 3.05 16.37 -9.05
N GLY A 278 1.99 15.60 -8.79
CA GLY A 278 0.70 15.75 -9.46
C GLY A 278 0.66 15.20 -10.89
N VAL A 279 -0.34 15.63 -11.65
CA VAL A 279 -0.60 15.10 -13.01
C VAL A 279 0.28 15.74 -14.08
N ASN A 280 0.69 17.00 -13.90
CA ASN A 280 1.40 17.80 -14.88
C ASN A 280 2.91 17.73 -14.67
N VAL A 281 3.50 16.59 -15.01
CA VAL A 281 4.95 16.35 -14.82
C VAL A 281 5.65 16.05 -16.14
N GLY A 282 6.92 16.45 -16.22
CA GLY A 282 7.85 16.03 -17.26
C GLY A 282 8.75 14.87 -16.83
N PRO A 283 9.82 14.61 -17.60
CA PRO A 283 10.86 13.69 -17.17
C PRO A 283 11.54 14.15 -15.86
N PRO A 284 11.97 13.25 -15.00
CA PRO A 284 11.96 11.79 -15.11
C PRO A 284 10.62 11.15 -14.67
N GLN A 285 9.73 11.89 -13.95
CA GLN A 285 8.49 11.35 -13.37
C GLN A 285 7.57 10.73 -14.43
N LEU A 286 7.38 11.42 -15.55
CA LEU A 286 6.54 10.95 -16.66
C LEU A 286 6.97 9.55 -17.15
N TYR A 287 8.24 9.38 -17.45
CA TYR A 287 8.75 8.11 -17.99
C TYR A 287 8.78 7.01 -16.94
N PHE A 288 9.01 7.37 -15.68
CA PHE A 288 8.94 6.42 -14.59
C PHE A 288 7.52 5.86 -14.38
N ARG A 289 6.51 6.72 -14.40
CA ARG A 289 5.09 6.32 -14.32
C ARG A 289 4.67 5.42 -15.47
N GLN A 290 5.14 5.70 -16.68
CA GLN A 290 4.92 4.84 -17.83
C GLN A 290 5.50 3.44 -17.60
N ALA A 291 6.72 3.34 -17.08
CA ALA A 291 7.36 2.06 -16.77
C ALA A 291 6.63 1.29 -15.64
N GLN A 292 6.12 2.00 -14.62
CA GLN A 292 5.32 1.38 -13.56
C GLN A 292 3.99 0.83 -14.08
N ALA A 293 3.35 1.52 -15.00
CA ALA A 293 2.05 1.12 -15.55
C ALA A 293 2.17 0.03 -16.63
N ALA A 294 3.32 -0.09 -17.27
CA ALA A 294 3.52 -0.96 -18.43
C ALA A 294 3.11 -2.44 -18.20
N PRO A 295 3.38 -3.09 -17.07
CA PRO A 295 2.98 -4.48 -16.84
C PRO A 295 1.47 -4.71 -17.03
N ALA A 296 0.60 -3.78 -16.60
CA ALA A 296 -0.84 -3.91 -16.71
C ALA A 296 -1.34 -4.02 -18.17
N SER A 297 -0.52 -3.61 -19.14
CA SER A 297 -0.85 -3.66 -20.58
C SER A 297 -0.39 -4.96 -21.26
N LEU A 298 0.38 -5.80 -20.57
CA LEU A 298 0.87 -7.04 -21.15
C LEU A 298 -0.25 -8.08 -21.31
N PRO A 299 -0.30 -8.82 -22.42
CA PRO A 299 -1.34 -9.83 -22.66
C PRO A 299 -1.48 -10.86 -21.52
N GLU A 300 -0.36 -11.31 -20.95
CA GLU A 300 -0.35 -12.29 -19.85
C GLU A 300 -0.93 -11.76 -18.54
N PHE A 301 -0.98 -10.43 -18.36
CA PHE A 301 -1.46 -9.75 -17.16
C PHE A 301 -2.85 -9.11 -17.33
N LYS A 302 -3.39 -9.20 -18.54
CA LYS A 302 -4.70 -8.62 -18.84
C LYS A 302 -5.79 -9.22 -17.95
N GLY A 303 -6.51 -8.35 -17.24
CA GLY A 303 -7.61 -8.74 -16.34
C GLY A 303 -7.18 -9.24 -14.95
N ASN A 304 -5.85 -9.30 -14.66
CA ASN A 304 -5.36 -9.69 -13.34
C ASN A 304 -4.20 -8.84 -12.79
N VAL A 305 -3.77 -7.80 -13.55
CA VAL A 305 -2.88 -6.74 -13.09
C VAL A 305 -3.49 -5.41 -13.49
N VAL A 306 -3.55 -4.45 -12.57
CA VAL A 306 -4.05 -3.09 -12.83
C VAL A 306 -3.08 -2.05 -12.26
N ALA A 307 -2.93 -0.95 -12.98
CA ALA A 307 -2.13 0.20 -12.56
C ALA A 307 -3.06 1.32 -12.07
N VAL A 308 -2.95 1.66 -10.79
CA VAL A 308 -3.71 2.74 -10.14
C VAL A 308 -2.88 4.01 -10.18
N GLN A 309 -3.36 5.03 -10.89
CA GLN A 309 -2.71 6.34 -10.94
C GLN A 309 -2.95 7.08 -9.62
N THR A 310 -1.88 7.45 -8.91
CA THR A 310 -2.00 8.18 -7.65
C THR A 310 -1.80 9.70 -7.80
N ALA A 311 -1.36 10.15 -8.97
CA ALA A 311 -1.17 11.57 -9.29
C ALA A 311 -2.43 12.46 -9.12
N PRO A 312 -3.66 11.99 -9.42
CA PRO A 312 -4.87 12.80 -9.20
C PRO A 312 -5.17 13.13 -7.74
N TYR A 313 -4.53 12.44 -6.78
CA TYR A 313 -4.71 12.70 -5.35
C TYR A 313 -3.71 13.73 -4.80
N TRP A 314 -2.70 14.09 -5.58
CA TRP A 314 -1.75 15.12 -5.18
C TRP A 314 -2.44 16.48 -5.03
N ASP A 315 -2.00 17.27 -4.06
CA ASP A 315 -2.51 18.63 -3.80
C ASP A 315 -1.41 19.65 -4.14
N ASP A 316 -1.46 20.19 -5.36
CA ASP A 316 -0.46 21.13 -5.88
C ASP A 316 -0.39 22.41 -5.03
N ASP A 317 -1.54 22.90 -4.56
CA ASP A 317 -1.59 24.11 -3.73
C ASP A 317 -0.94 23.86 -2.36
N LEU A 318 -1.25 22.71 -1.74
CA LEU A 318 -0.67 22.33 -0.45
C LEU A 318 0.85 22.10 -0.59
N ALA A 319 1.28 21.50 -1.69
CA ALA A 319 2.70 21.32 -1.99
C ALA A 319 3.42 22.67 -2.15
N THR A 320 2.81 23.59 -2.86
CA THR A 320 3.33 24.95 -3.03
C THR A 320 3.46 25.70 -1.69
N LEU A 321 2.43 25.59 -0.84
CA LEU A 321 2.48 26.17 0.52
C LEU A 321 3.59 25.54 1.35
N HIS A 322 3.72 24.22 1.30
CA HIS A 322 4.77 23.51 2.02
C HIS A 322 6.17 23.92 1.53
N GLU A 323 6.38 24.04 0.23
CA GLU A 323 7.66 24.49 -0.34
C GLU A 323 8.01 25.93 0.09
N ARG A 324 7.01 26.83 0.14
CA ARG A 324 7.20 28.19 0.67
C ARG A 324 7.64 28.16 2.13
N LEU A 325 7.01 27.29 2.95
CA LEU A 325 7.37 27.14 4.37
C LEU A 325 8.79 26.59 4.53
N GLU A 326 9.16 25.58 3.77
CA GLU A 326 10.52 25.01 3.79
C GLU A 326 11.58 26.04 3.38
N LYS A 327 11.33 26.82 2.33
CA LYS A 327 12.22 27.92 1.93
C LYS A 327 12.40 28.97 3.05
N LEU A 328 11.30 29.30 3.75
CA LEU A 328 11.35 30.20 4.90
C LEU A 328 12.17 29.60 6.05
N ASN A 329 11.91 28.33 6.39
CA ASN A 329 12.63 27.62 7.45
C ASN A 329 14.15 27.58 7.15
N HIS A 330 14.55 27.23 5.94
CA HIS A 330 15.96 27.20 5.54
C HIS A 330 16.62 28.57 5.58
N ARG A 331 15.89 29.65 5.25
CA ARG A 331 16.39 31.02 5.40
C ARG A 331 16.62 31.31 6.87
N MET A 332 15.64 31.05 7.74
CA MET A 332 15.73 31.30 9.18
C MET A 332 16.86 30.50 9.85
N GLU A 333 17.08 29.27 9.41
CA GLU A 333 18.18 28.41 9.89
C GLU A 333 19.55 29.00 9.52
N ARG A 334 19.72 29.56 8.32
CA ARG A 334 20.95 30.24 7.91
C ARG A 334 21.20 31.50 8.76
N GLU A 335 20.18 32.37 8.89
CA GLU A 335 20.25 33.57 9.71
C GLU A 335 20.57 33.24 11.18
N ALA A 336 19.97 32.14 11.72
CA ALA A 336 20.26 31.66 13.08
C ALA A 336 21.72 31.19 13.27
N LYS A 337 22.35 30.66 12.21
CA LYS A 337 23.79 30.30 12.23
C LYS A 337 24.71 31.52 12.19
N GLU A 338 24.30 32.57 11.49
CA GLU A 338 25.03 33.84 11.44
C GLU A 338 24.95 34.64 12.77
N HIS A 339 23.90 34.37 13.57
CA HIS A 339 23.68 34.98 14.89
C HIS A 339 23.66 33.92 16.02
N PRO A 340 24.81 33.30 16.34
CA PRO A 340 24.86 32.20 17.31
C PRO A 340 24.55 32.62 18.75
N ALA A 341 24.70 33.94 19.07
CA ALA A 341 24.42 34.48 20.39
C ALA A 341 22.92 34.56 20.75
N LEU A 342 22.01 34.42 19.78
CA LEU A 342 20.58 34.42 20.06
C LEU A 342 20.15 33.18 20.82
N SER A 343 19.39 33.39 21.91
CA SER A 343 18.78 32.28 22.65
C SER A 343 17.79 31.48 21.80
N ALA A 344 17.53 30.23 22.18
CA ALA A 344 16.53 29.39 21.51
C ALA A 344 15.13 30.05 21.49
N GLY A 345 14.76 30.75 22.60
CA GLY A 345 13.50 31.49 22.68
C GLY A 345 13.43 32.64 21.70
N ALA A 346 14.52 33.44 21.57
CA ALA A 346 14.57 34.54 20.61
C ALA A 346 14.46 34.02 19.14
N LYS A 347 15.09 32.90 18.83
CA LYS A 347 14.98 32.24 17.51
C LYS A 347 13.57 31.75 17.23
N ALA A 348 12.88 31.20 18.24
CA ALA A 348 11.48 30.74 18.10
C ALA A 348 10.52 31.90 17.83
N ILE A 349 10.64 33.00 18.59
CA ILE A 349 9.85 34.24 18.40
C ILE A 349 10.07 34.82 17.01
N ALA A 350 11.33 34.91 16.57
CA ALA A 350 11.68 35.42 15.23
C ALA A 350 11.05 34.55 14.14
N ARG A 351 11.04 33.22 14.32
CA ARG A 351 10.42 32.28 13.39
C ARG A 351 8.91 32.46 13.35
N GLU A 352 8.22 32.53 14.49
CA GLU A 352 6.78 32.76 14.55
C GLU A 352 6.37 34.05 13.86
N LYS A 353 7.10 35.13 14.12
CA LYS A 353 6.89 36.41 13.45
C LYS A 353 7.06 36.30 11.94
N ALA A 354 8.15 35.69 11.47
CA ALA A 354 8.39 35.48 10.05
C ALA A 354 7.28 34.62 9.39
N ILE A 355 6.79 33.58 10.05
CA ILE A 355 5.67 32.79 9.58
C ILE A 355 4.41 33.66 9.45
N ALA A 356 4.06 34.44 10.48
CA ALA A 356 2.88 35.30 10.48
C ALA A 356 2.94 36.40 9.40
N GLU A 357 4.13 36.86 9.03
CA GLU A 357 4.34 37.84 7.95
C GLU A 357 4.25 37.24 6.55
N HIS A 358 4.51 35.92 6.39
CA HIS A 358 4.60 35.26 5.10
C HIS A 358 3.39 34.38 4.74
N PHE A 359 2.56 34.06 5.73
CA PHE A 359 1.40 33.19 5.57
C PHE A 359 0.14 33.77 6.20
N THR A 360 -0.98 33.64 5.51
CA THR A 360 -2.29 33.97 6.05
C THR A 360 -2.74 32.91 7.06
N PRO A 361 -3.70 33.23 7.97
CA PRO A 361 -4.26 32.25 8.88
C PRO A 361 -4.87 31.03 8.16
N GLU A 362 -5.46 31.22 6.98
CA GLU A 362 -6.02 30.14 6.17
C GLU A 362 -4.93 29.23 5.58
N GLU A 363 -3.85 29.80 5.07
CA GLU A 363 -2.68 29.04 4.61
C GLU A 363 -2.06 28.22 5.74
N LEU A 364 -1.96 28.80 6.94
CA LEU A 364 -1.47 28.10 8.12
C LEU A 364 -2.42 26.97 8.57
N LYS A 365 -3.73 27.16 8.45
CA LYS A 365 -4.71 26.09 8.68
C LYS A 365 -4.49 24.94 7.71
N ARG A 366 -4.31 25.23 6.43
CA ARG A 366 -4.02 24.19 5.40
C ARG A 366 -2.71 23.45 5.67
N LEU A 367 -1.66 24.16 6.08
CA LEU A 367 -0.35 23.57 6.39
C LEU A 367 -0.37 22.59 7.56
N LYS A 368 -1.39 22.61 8.45
CA LYS A 368 -1.62 21.56 9.46
C LYS A 368 -1.89 20.19 8.84
N GLY A 369 -2.32 20.15 7.58
CA GLY A 369 -2.49 18.94 6.81
C GLY A 369 -1.20 18.29 6.30
N VAL A 370 -0.03 18.90 6.57
CA VAL A 370 1.29 18.39 6.18
C VAL A 370 2.04 17.87 7.39
N SER A 371 2.61 16.69 7.29
CA SER A 371 3.43 16.09 8.37
C SER A 371 4.76 15.50 7.90
N ASN A 372 5.06 15.56 6.60
CA ASN A 372 6.29 15.03 6.01
C ASN A 372 6.60 15.76 4.68
N GLY A 373 7.74 15.46 4.06
CA GLY A 373 8.13 16.02 2.78
C GLY A 373 7.33 15.51 1.58
N GLY A 374 7.47 16.19 0.43
CA GLY A 374 6.77 15.87 -0.82
C GLY A 374 6.98 14.43 -1.29
N TYR A 375 8.19 13.87 -1.11
CA TYR A 375 8.52 12.49 -1.44
C TYR A 375 7.71 11.44 -0.65
N HIS A 376 7.01 11.85 0.42
CA HIS A 376 6.06 11.04 1.18
C HIS A 376 4.62 11.56 1.07
N TYR A 377 4.25 12.11 -0.08
CA TYR A 377 2.91 12.69 -0.30
C TYR A 377 2.55 13.72 0.77
N LEU A 378 3.53 14.57 1.15
CA LEU A 378 3.43 15.59 2.21
C LEU A 378 3.12 15.01 3.61
N GLY A 379 3.15 13.69 3.76
CA GLY A 379 2.63 13.04 4.96
C GLY A 379 1.17 13.43 5.27
N ALA A 380 0.38 13.65 4.23
CA ALA A 380 -0.98 14.17 4.31
C ALA A 380 -2.02 13.05 4.21
N ALA A 381 -2.88 12.93 5.21
CA ALA A 381 -3.96 11.94 5.20
C ALA A 381 -4.94 12.20 4.04
N LYS A 382 -5.20 13.47 3.70
CA LYS A 382 -6.06 13.82 2.54
C LYS A 382 -5.51 13.33 1.18
N ILE A 383 -4.24 12.90 1.12
CA ILE A 383 -3.62 12.33 -0.08
C ILE A 383 -3.51 10.79 0.06
N LEU A 384 -2.96 10.29 1.17
CA LEU A 384 -2.71 8.86 1.33
C LEU A 384 -3.99 8.02 1.55
N ALA A 385 -5.01 8.60 2.19
CA ALA A 385 -6.26 7.89 2.42
C ALA A 385 -7.04 7.61 1.11
N PRO A 386 -7.26 8.58 0.20
CA PRO A 386 -7.85 8.29 -1.11
C PRO A 386 -7.04 7.29 -1.95
N ILE A 387 -5.71 7.28 -1.84
CA ILE A 387 -4.86 6.29 -2.51
C ILE A 387 -5.20 4.87 -2.05
N GLY A 388 -5.35 4.66 -0.73
CA GLY A 388 -5.75 3.35 -0.18
C GLY A 388 -7.14 2.92 -0.67
N VAL A 389 -8.11 3.84 -0.69
CA VAL A 389 -9.46 3.62 -1.24
C VAL A 389 -9.39 3.20 -2.72
N ALA A 390 -8.59 3.91 -3.53
CA ALA A 390 -8.44 3.60 -4.96
C ALA A 390 -7.83 2.21 -5.19
N MET A 391 -6.83 1.84 -4.40
CA MET A 391 -6.22 0.51 -4.46
C MET A 391 -7.22 -0.59 -4.07
N ALA A 392 -8.05 -0.35 -3.05
CA ALA A 392 -9.10 -1.27 -2.64
C ALA A 392 -10.17 -1.43 -3.73
N THR A 393 -10.61 -0.32 -4.32
CA THR A 393 -11.59 -0.33 -5.43
C THR A 393 -11.07 -1.11 -6.64
N ALA A 394 -9.83 -0.86 -7.03
CA ALA A 394 -9.18 -1.59 -8.12
C ALA A 394 -9.04 -3.08 -7.82
N MET A 395 -8.66 -3.43 -6.58
CA MET A 395 -8.59 -4.83 -6.13
C MET A 395 -9.95 -5.51 -6.20
N LYS A 396 -11.01 -4.84 -5.73
CA LYS A 396 -12.38 -5.39 -5.80
C LYS A 396 -12.81 -5.67 -7.23
N GLN A 397 -12.50 -4.77 -8.17
CA GLN A 397 -12.79 -4.97 -9.59
C GLN A 397 -12.07 -6.21 -10.15
N LEU A 398 -10.79 -6.42 -9.79
CA LEU A 398 -10.05 -7.62 -10.20
C LEU A 398 -10.66 -8.90 -9.64
N LEU A 399 -11.17 -8.88 -8.41
CA LEU A 399 -11.85 -10.03 -7.80
C LEU A 399 -13.17 -10.37 -8.49
N GLU A 400 -13.90 -9.38 -8.97
CA GLU A 400 -15.18 -9.57 -9.69
C GLU A 400 -14.98 -10.07 -11.12
N THR A 401 -13.86 -9.74 -11.75
CA THR A 401 -13.54 -10.19 -13.12
C THR A 401 -12.87 -11.57 -13.16
N LYS A 402 -12.45 -12.10 -12.02
CA LYS A 402 -11.85 -13.45 -11.92
C LYS A 402 -12.91 -14.47 -12.35
N PRO A 403 -12.69 -15.29 -13.40
CA PRO A 403 -13.60 -16.39 -13.70
C PRO A 403 -13.67 -17.33 -12.49
N PRO A 404 -14.83 -17.94 -12.20
CA PRO A 404 -14.93 -18.92 -11.14
C PRO A 404 -13.87 -20.00 -11.35
N ASP A 405 -13.22 -20.43 -10.27
CA ASP A 405 -12.29 -21.56 -10.34
C ASP A 405 -13.08 -22.78 -10.81
N PRO A 406 -12.52 -23.59 -11.73
CA PRO A 406 -13.20 -24.74 -12.33
C PRO A 406 -13.57 -25.82 -11.32
#